data_0b3b82c88c81b475120cf4b630df8e98
#
_entry.id   0b3b82c88c81b475120cf4b630df8e98
#
_cell.length_a   1.000
_cell.length_b   1.000
_cell.length_c   1.000
_cell.angle_alpha   90.00
_cell.angle_beta   90.00
_cell.angle_gamma   90.00
#
_symmetry.space_group_name_H-M   'P 1'
#
loop_
_entity.id
_entity.type
_entity.pdbx_description
1 polymer ?
#
loop_
_entity_poly.entity_id
_entity_poly.type
_entity_poly.pdbx_seq_one_letter_code
_entity_poly.pdbx_strand_id
1 'polypeptide(L)'
;MEEICGYKVHPAASLFPLIEGEEFEELVESIKTNGQQHPIIVDGDILIDGRNRLRAIMQLVEQGDYVEPRIEKWKHDGRSITEWIYDTNFVRRHMTEDARVFVSSAICKIIAKENDERKKAAAFDSAKAKAARATVRTDSCEPSQRHHKAEHARSTVGQVAKKAGTSMHKARQAIAVQKAIDAGEMPAEVGKEIVAGKKKLKDVLPKQQKQKKQKPKPCEDDCDRTQEQMVDELRLLITDYRYCKYDTRVLIKELEYHVSKLKESN
;
A
#
# COMPACT_ATOMS: atom_id res chain seq x y z
N MET A 1 15.88 14.58 -2.21
CA MET A 1 15.05 14.68 -0.99
C MET A 1 14.62 16.12 -0.92
N GLU A 2 13.35 16.40 -0.64
CA GLU A 2 12.85 17.78 -0.50
C GLU A 2 13.50 18.41 0.74
N GLU A 3 13.88 19.67 0.63
CA GLU A 3 14.51 20.43 1.73
C GLU A 3 13.77 21.76 1.90
N ILE A 4 13.48 22.12 3.15
CA ILE A 4 12.81 23.37 3.52
C ILE A 4 13.57 24.00 4.68
N CYS A 5 14.13 25.17 4.49
CA CYS A 5 14.87 25.91 5.51
C CYS A 5 16.01 25.12 6.18
N GLY A 6 16.77 24.36 5.43
CA GLY A 6 17.85 23.54 5.95
C GLY A 6 17.41 22.23 6.60
N TYR A 7 16.10 21.97 6.67
CA TYR A 7 15.57 20.68 7.12
C TYR A 7 15.24 19.78 5.93
N LYS A 8 15.69 18.55 5.97
CA LYS A 8 15.32 17.49 5.02
C LYS A 8 13.93 16.97 5.35
N VAL A 9 13.02 17.02 4.37
CA VAL A 9 11.65 16.52 4.58
C VAL A 9 11.63 15.01 4.61
N HIS A 10 10.98 14.43 5.63
CA HIS A 10 10.81 12.98 5.72
C HIS A 10 10.03 12.44 4.52
N PRO A 11 10.43 11.31 3.89
CA PRO A 11 9.77 10.77 2.69
C PRO A 11 8.27 10.55 2.85
N ALA A 12 7.81 10.11 4.04
CA ALA A 12 6.39 9.95 4.32
C ALA A 12 5.64 11.29 4.39
N ALA A 13 6.30 12.36 4.85
CA ALA A 13 5.71 13.70 4.89
C ALA A 13 5.55 14.28 3.48
N SER A 14 6.49 14.01 2.57
CA SER A 14 6.42 14.47 1.17
C SER A 14 5.25 13.88 0.37
N LEU A 15 4.65 12.79 0.84
CA LEU A 15 3.49 12.16 0.18
C LEU A 15 2.21 13.01 0.27
N PHE A 16 2.14 13.90 1.24
CA PHE A 16 0.97 14.75 1.41
C PHE A 16 1.13 16.06 0.64
N PRO A 17 0.06 16.60 0.01
CA PRO A 17 0.16 17.83 -0.75
C PRO A 17 0.53 19.02 0.14
N LEU A 18 1.23 19.98 -0.42
CA LEU A 18 1.39 21.30 0.21
C LEU A 18 0.09 22.08 0.06
N ILE A 19 -0.16 22.97 1.00
CA ILE A 19 -1.24 23.95 0.90
C ILE A 19 -0.71 25.07 -0.03
N GLU A 20 -1.53 25.51 -0.98
CA GLU A 20 -1.19 26.53 -1.97
C GLU A 20 -2.36 27.51 -2.17
N GLY A 21 -2.09 28.66 -2.78
CA GLY A 21 -3.10 29.68 -3.07
C GLY A 21 -3.71 30.32 -1.82
N GLU A 22 -5.00 30.58 -1.87
CA GLU A 22 -5.73 31.29 -0.80
C GLU A 22 -5.61 30.60 0.55
N GLU A 23 -5.71 29.27 0.61
CA GLU A 23 -5.54 28.50 1.85
C GLU A 23 -4.15 28.69 2.49
N PHE A 24 -3.12 28.88 1.66
CA PHE A 24 -1.78 29.15 2.18
C PHE A 24 -1.65 30.55 2.71
N GLU A 25 -2.20 31.56 2.02
CA GLU A 25 -2.23 32.95 2.49
C GLU A 25 -3.05 33.11 3.79
N GLU A 26 -4.17 32.37 3.91
CA GLU A 26 -4.92 32.31 5.18
C GLU A 26 -4.05 31.74 6.32
N LEU A 27 -3.23 30.73 6.04
CA LEU A 27 -2.32 30.19 7.05
C LEU A 27 -1.24 31.20 7.45
N VAL A 28 -0.68 31.95 6.48
CA VAL A 28 0.30 33.02 6.73
C VAL A 28 -0.32 34.10 7.61
N GLU A 29 -1.50 34.59 7.27
CA GLU A 29 -2.20 35.63 8.04
C GLU A 29 -2.61 35.13 9.43
N SER A 30 -3.03 33.89 9.55
CA SER A 30 -3.33 33.26 10.85
C SER A 30 -2.11 33.18 11.74
N ILE A 31 -0.94 32.84 11.22
CA ILE A 31 0.31 32.79 11.99
C ILE A 31 0.76 34.21 12.35
N LYS A 32 0.59 35.19 11.49
CA LYS A 32 0.89 36.59 11.74
C LYS A 32 0.06 37.14 12.90
N THR A 33 -1.25 36.87 12.87
CA THR A 33 -2.21 37.46 13.84
C THR A 33 -2.25 36.71 15.16
N ASN A 34 -2.26 35.37 15.11
CA ASN A 34 -2.50 34.54 16.29
C ASN A 34 -1.24 33.82 16.79
N GLY A 35 -0.11 34.00 16.10
CA GLY A 35 1.10 33.21 16.34
C GLY A 35 0.98 31.76 15.90
N GLN A 36 2.06 31.04 16.02
CA GLN A 36 2.11 29.61 15.70
C GLN A 36 1.40 28.75 16.75
N GLN A 37 0.23 28.20 16.44
CA GLN A 37 -0.60 27.42 17.37
C GLN A 37 -0.05 26.01 17.62
N HIS A 38 0.49 25.36 16.59
CA HIS A 38 1.03 24.00 16.68
C HIS A 38 2.51 23.98 16.37
N PRO A 39 3.34 23.24 17.13
CA PRO A 39 4.77 23.18 16.87
C PRO A 39 5.10 22.52 15.54
N ILE A 40 6.26 22.87 14.99
CA ILE A 40 6.92 22.13 13.92
C ILE A 40 7.66 20.98 14.59
N ILE A 41 7.49 19.75 14.07
CA ILE A 41 8.10 18.55 14.65
C ILE A 41 9.27 18.11 13.80
N VAL A 42 10.43 17.94 14.44
CA VAL A 42 11.68 17.52 13.81
C VAL A 42 12.33 16.36 14.55
N ASP A 43 13.13 15.57 13.83
CA ASP A 43 14.07 14.61 14.42
C ASP A 43 15.46 14.87 13.82
N GLY A 44 16.33 15.52 14.62
CA GLY A 44 17.60 16.06 14.13
C GLY A 44 17.39 17.10 13.02
N ASP A 45 17.91 16.81 11.82
CA ASP A 45 17.77 17.63 10.61
C ASP A 45 16.58 17.21 9.72
N ILE A 46 15.75 16.27 10.20
CA ILE A 46 14.62 15.74 9.46
C ILE A 46 13.32 16.40 9.93
N LEU A 47 12.61 17.04 8.98
CA LEU A 47 11.28 17.63 9.21
C LEU A 47 10.20 16.56 9.11
N ILE A 48 9.50 16.30 10.21
CA ILE A 48 8.46 15.29 10.34
C ILE A 48 7.06 15.86 10.08
N ASP A 49 6.73 16.98 10.73
CA ASP A 49 5.44 17.67 10.53
C ASP A 49 5.64 19.20 10.58
N GLY A 50 4.77 19.92 9.89
CA GLY A 50 4.73 21.38 9.91
C GLY A 50 5.35 22.05 8.67
N ARG A 51 5.50 21.35 7.54
CA ARG A 51 6.04 21.92 6.29
C ARG A 51 5.38 23.24 5.89
N ASN A 52 4.06 23.30 5.91
CA ASN A 52 3.31 24.49 5.55
C ASN A 52 3.51 25.64 6.57
N ARG A 53 3.57 25.30 7.88
CA ARG A 53 3.85 26.29 8.93
C ARG A 53 5.24 26.89 8.78
N LEU A 54 6.25 26.04 8.49
CA LEU A 54 7.61 26.49 8.28
C LEU A 54 7.73 27.43 7.06
N ARG A 55 7.07 27.06 5.94
CA ARG A 55 6.99 27.91 4.76
C ARG A 55 6.32 29.25 5.03
N ALA A 56 5.20 29.23 5.77
CA ALA A 56 4.47 30.44 6.12
C ALA A 56 5.29 31.38 7.03
N ILE A 57 6.03 30.85 7.99
CA ILE A 57 6.93 31.63 8.84
C ILE A 57 8.06 32.26 8.00
N MET A 58 8.63 31.51 7.05
CA MET A 58 9.63 32.07 6.14
C MET A 58 9.09 33.23 5.33
N GLN A 59 7.89 33.07 4.74
CA GLN A 59 7.26 34.15 3.99
C GLN A 59 7.06 35.40 4.86
N LEU A 60 6.67 35.25 6.12
CA LEU A 60 6.54 36.36 7.06
C LEU A 60 7.89 37.03 7.34
N VAL A 61 8.94 36.25 7.56
CA VAL A 61 10.31 36.78 7.75
C VAL A 61 10.79 37.55 6.53
N GLU A 62 10.53 37.03 5.32
CA GLU A 62 10.85 37.70 4.04
C GLU A 62 10.07 39.03 3.88
N GLN A 63 8.85 39.09 4.42
CA GLN A 63 8.02 40.31 4.47
C GLN A 63 8.46 41.33 5.54
N GLY A 64 9.42 40.96 6.38
CA GLY A 64 9.91 41.77 7.49
C GLY A 64 9.18 41.58 8.82
N ASP A 65 8.24 40.63 8.88
CA ASP A 65 7.53 40.25 10.11
C ASP A 65 8.31 39.16 10.83
N TYR A 66 8.84 39.44 12.00
CA TYR A 66 9.58 38.43 12.77
C TYR A 66 8.60 37.53 13.55
N VAL A 67 8.61 36.25 13.23
CA VAL A 67 7.90 35.21 13.98
C VAL A 67 8.90 34.13 14.38
N GLU A 68 9.12 33.96 15.67
CA GLU A 68 9.99 32.89 16.17
C GLU A 68 9.32 31.51 15.96
N PRO A 69 9.97 30.58 15.20
CA PRO A 69 9.37 29.28 14.95
C PRO A 69 9.40 28.41 16.21
N ARG A 70 8.24 27.94 16.66
CA ARG A 70 8.14 26.95 17.71
C ARG A 70 8.42 25.55 17.13
N ILE A 71 9.63 25.05 17.43
CA ILE A 71 10.12 23.75 16.95
C ILE A 71 10.24 22.81 18.15
N GLU A 72 9.68 21.61 18.03
CA GLU A 72 9.78 20.56 19.04
C GLU A 72 10.41 19.30 18.44
N LYS A 73 11.23 18.62 19.25
CA LYS A 73 11.77 17.31 18.87
C LYS A 73 10.67 16.24 18.94
N TRP A 74 10.68 15.36 17.93
CA TRP A 74 9.79 14.21 17.94
C TRP A 74 10.02 13.33 19.18
N LYS A 75 8.92 12.98 19.84
CA LYS A 75 8.93 12.12 21.03
C LYS A 75 8.53 10.72 20.63
N HIS A 76 9.40 9.76 20.85
CA HIS A 76 9.16 8.35 20.52
C HIS A 76 8.01 7.80 21.38
N ASP A 77 6.91 7.41 20.74
CA ASP A 77 5.71 6.84 21.38
C ASP A 77 5.56 5.33 21.11
N GLY A 78 6.61 4.67 20.62
CA GLY A 78 6.63 3.25 20.27
C GLY A 78 6.27 2.96 18.80
N ARG A 79 5.74 3.96 18.06
CA ARG A 79 5.48 3.86 16.61
C ARG A 79 6.72 4.28 15.80
N SER A 80 6.81 3.85 14.53
CA SER A 80 7.79 4.45 13.62
C SER A 80 7.39 5.88 13.24
N ILE A 81 8.37 6.71 12.87
CA ILE A 81 8.11 8.08 12.37
C ILE A 81 7.13 8.04 11.20
N THR A 82 7.29 7.10 10.29
CA THR A 82 6.41 6.90 9.13
C THR A 82 4.97 6.63 9.54
N GLU A 83 4.74 5.77 10.53
CA GLU A 83 3.40 5.48 11.05
C GLU A 83 2.79 6.70 11.75
N TRP A 84 3.58 7.41 12.54
CA TRP A 84 3.13 8.64 13.22
C TRP A 84 2.72 9.73 12.22
N ILE A 85 3.54 9.97 11.18
CA ILE A 85 3.22 10.93 10.10
C ILE A 85 1.90 10.55 9.41
N TYR A 86 1.74 9.25 9.09
CA TYR A 86 0.54 8.76 8.43
C TYR A 86 -0.70 9.02 9.29
N ASP A 87 -0.71 8.54 10.53
CA ASP A 87 -1.85 8.66 11.43
C ASP A 87 -2.25 10.12 11.67
N THR A 88 -1.24 10.99 11.90
CA THR A 88 -1.47 12.41 12.16
C THR A 88 -2.05 13.16 10.97
N ASN A 89 -1.56 12.89 9.75
CA ASN A 89 -2.01 13.58 8.55
C ASN A 89 -3.26 12.94 7.93
N PHE A 90 -3.43 11.63 8.07
CA PHE A 90 -4.58 10.91 7.53
C PHE A 90 -5.91 11.35 8.16
N VAL A 91 -5.92 11.58 9.46
CA VAL A 91 -7.12 12.02 10.21
C VAL A 91 -7.44 13.49 9.95
N ARG A 92 -6.40 14.34 9.81
CA ARG A 92 -6.58 15.80 9.67
C ARG A 92 -7.04 16.23 8.29
N ARG A 93 -6.84 15.42 7.25
CA ARG A 93 -7.09 15.83 5.87
C ARG A 93 -8.31 15.12 5.31
N HIS A 94 -9.25 15.90 4.77
CA HIS A 94 -10.40 15.37 4.01
C HIS A 94 -9.95 14.88 2.62
N MET A 95 -9.24 13.75 2.59
CA MET A 95 -8.74 13.17 1.35
C MET A 95 -9.80 12.32 0.65
N THR A 96 -9.80 12.33 -0.67
CA THR A 96 -10.64 11.41 -1.46
C THR A 96 -10.23 9.96 -1.18
N GLU A 97 -11.14 9.00 -1.41
CA GLU A 97 -10.83 7.58 -1.21
C GLU A 97 -9.63 7.13 -2.04
N ASP A 98 -9.54 7.59 -3.29
CA ASP A 98 -8.43 7.25 -4.19
C ASP A 98 -7.08 7.83 -3.68
N ALA A 99 -7.09 9.07 -3.17
CA ALA A 99 -5.92 9.68 -2.53
C ALA A 99 -5.48 8.91 -1.29
N ARG A 100 -6.43 8.54 -0.42
CA ARG A 100 -6.15 7.75 0.79
C ARG A 100 -5.50 6.41 0.47
N VAL A 101 -6.04 5.69 -0.52
CA VAL A 101 -5.50 4.38 -0.93
C VAL A 101 -4.11 4.53 -1.53
N PHE A 102 -3.90 5.55 -2.36
CA PHE A 102 -2.59 5.80 -2.98
C PHE A 102 -1.53 6.15 -1.93
N VAL A 103 -1.82 7.07 -1.00
CA VAL A 103 -0.91 7.40 0.11
C VAL A 103 -0.65 6.18 0.98
N SER A 104 -1.68 5.38 1.32
CA SER A 104 -1.51 4.14 2.09
C SER A 104 -0.60 3.14 1.39
N SER A 105 -0.67 3.04 0.06
CA SER A 105 0.23 2.19 -0.73
C SER A 105 1.68 2.63 -0.62
N ALA A 106 1.94 3.93 -0.79
CA ALA A 106 3.28 4.51 -0.67
C ALA A 106 3.84 4.36 0.76
N ILE A 107 3.04 4.61 1.78
CA ILE A 107 3.40 4.44 3.20
C ILE A 107 3.76 2.98 3.51
N CYS A 108 2.94 2.01 3.08
CA CYS A 108 3.24 0.59 3.27
C CYS A 108 4.58 0.20 2.62
N LYS A 109 4.93 0.79 1.48
CA LYS A 109 6.22 0.57 0.81
C LYS A 109 7.39 1.14 1.64
N ILE A 110 7.24 2.35 2.18
CA ILE A 110 8.27 2.96 3.04
C ILE A 110 8.48 2.11 4.30
N ILE A 111 7.41 1.73 5.00
CA ILE A 111 7.46 0.87 6.19
C ILE A 111 8.13 -0.49 5.86
N ALA A 112 7.81 -1.09 4.72
CA ALA A 112 8.44 -2.34 4.30
C ALA A 112 9.95 -2.18 4.14
N LYS A 113 10.40 -1.08 3.50
CA LYS A 113 11.82 -0.76 3.32
C LYS A 113 12.52 -0.54 4.66
N GLU A 114 11.95 0.27 5.55
CA GLU A 114 12.48 0.52 6.91
C GLU A 114 12.62 -0.79 7.70
N ASN A 115 11.60 -1.67 7.62
CA ASN A 115 11.63 -2.97 8.29
C ASN A 115 12.72 -3.91 7.72
N ASP A 116 12.95 -3.89 6.41
CA ASP A 116 13.99 -4.69 5.77
C ASP A 116 15.38 -4.16 6.12
N GLU A 117 15.58 -2.86 6.19
CA GLU A 117 16.82 -2.23 6.66
C GLU A 117 17.10 -2.57 8.12
N ARG A 118 16.06 -2.51 8.98
CA ARG A 118 16.17 -2.90 10.40
C ARG A 118 16.54 -4.39 10.56
N LYS A 119 15.93 -5.27 9.77
CA LYS A 119 16.26 -6.70 9.77
C LYS A 119 17.71 -6.96 9.34
N LYS A 120 18.18 -6.24 8.30
CA LYS A 120 19.57 -6.34 7.83
C LYS A 120 20.54 -5.85 8.91
N ALA A 121 20.27 -4.73 9.57
CA ALA A 121 21.06 -4.22 10.68
C ALA A 121 21.13 -5.24 11.84
N ALA A 122 19.96 -5.76 12.29
CA ALA A 122 19.90 -6.77 13.34
C ALA A 122 20.61 -8.08 12.97
N ALA A 123 20.54 -8.50 11.69
CA ALA A 123 21.27 -9.67 11.20
C ALA A 123 22.78 -9.44 11.24
N PHE A 124 23.23 -8.24 10.86
CA PHE A 124 24.65 -7.87 10.92
C PHE A 124 25.16 -7.87 12.38
N ASP A 125 24.42 -7.27 13.31
CA ASP A 125 24.77 -7.25 14.74
C ASP A 125 24.77 -8.66 15.34
N SER A 126 23.81 -9.51 14.96
CA SER A 126 23.75 -10.90 15.40
C SER A 126 24.91 -11.75 14.83
N ALA A 127 25.33 -11.50 13.59
CA ALA A 127 26.48 -12.15 12.97
C ALA A 127 27.78 -11.71 13.67
N LYS A 128 27.92 -10.41 13.98
CA LYS A 128 29.03 -9.85 14.75
C LYS A 128 29.10 -10.46 16.17
N ALA A 129 27.94 -10.59 16.83
CA ALA A 129 27.82 -11.21 18.15
C ALA A 129 28.13 -12.74 18.10
N LYS A 130 27.71 -13.45 17.03
CA LYS A 130 28.05 -14.87 16.83
C LYS A 130 29.53 -15.07 16.56
N ALA A 131 30.15 -14.20 15.76
CA ALA A 131 31.59 -14.23 15.52
C ALA A 131 32.41 -14.03 16.83
N ALA A 132 31.88 -13.15 17.72
CA ALA A 132 32.46 -12.95 19.05
C ALA A 132 32.21 -14.11 20.04
N ARG A 133 31.18 -14.97 19.78
CA ARG A 133 30.80 -16.12 20.62
C ARG A 133 31.19 -17.48 20.06
N ALA A 134 32.02 -17.56 19.03
CA ALA A 134 32.38 -18.80 18.34
C ALA A 134 33.24 -19.76 19.17
N THR A 135 32.93 -19.98 20.46
CA THR A 135 33.57 -20.98 21.32
C THR A 135 32.64 -21.91 22.09
N VAL A 136 31.31 -21.87 21.88
CA VAL A 136 30.42 -22.86 22.56
C VAL A 136 29.31 -23.32 21.63
N ARG A 137 29.37 -24.60 21.22
CA ARG A 137 28.30 -25.34 20.53
C ARG A 137 27.27 -25.82 21.55
N THR A 138 25.99 -25.71 21.25
CA THR A 138 24.97 -26.72 21.61
C THR A 138 23.75 -26.66 20.65
N ASP A 139 23.17 -27.85 20.42
CA ASP A 139 22.29 -28.29 19.38
C ASP A 139 20.83 -27.80 19.42
N SER A 140 20.27 -27.80 18.22
CA SER A 140 18.91 -28.18 17.78
C SER A 140 17.66 -27.57 18.44
N CYS A 141 16.85 -26.89 17.60
CA CYS A 141 15.39 -27.03 17.62
C CYS A 141 14.79 -26.72 16.24
N GLU A 142 13.96 -27.65 15.73
CA GLU A 142 13.30 -27.56 14.44
C GLU A 142 12.10 -26.59 14.45
N PRO A 143 11.77 -25.93 13.32
CA PRO A 143 10.65 -25.00 13.24
C PRO A 143 9.34 -25.71 12.97
N SER A 144 8.37 -25.54 13.87
CA SER A 144 7.00 -26.05 13.73
C SER A 144 6.21 -25.28 12.62
N GLN A 145 5.48 -26.05 11.85
CA GLN A 145 4.58 -25.61 10.79
C GLN A 145 3.44 -24.74 11.35
N ARG A 146 3.30 -23.50 10.89
CA ARG A 146 2.19 -22.60 11.23
C ARG A 146 1.23 -22.41 10.06
N HIS A 147 -0.05 -22.54 10.36
CA HIS A 147 -1.20 -22.62 9.48
C HIS A 147 -1.42 -21.44 8.52
N HIS A 148 -1.86 -21.75 7.29
CA HIS A 148 -2.11 -20.88 6.13
C HIS A 148 -3.23 -19.82 6.24
N LYS A 149 -3.98 -19.69 7.33
CA LYS A 149 -5.07 -18.71 7.46
C LYS A 149 -4.63 -17.24 7.66
N ALA A 150 -3.35 -16.99 7.95
CA ALA A 150 -2.82 -15.66 8.22
C ALA A 150 -2.20 -14.97 6.99
N GLU A 151 -2.12 -15.62 5.83
CA GLU A 151 -1.40 -15.12 4.65
C GLU A 151 -2.07 -13.94 3.94
N HIS A 152 -3.41 -13.94 3.84
CA HIS A 152 -4.13 -12.84 3.17
C HIS A 152 -4.06 -11.50 3.91
N ALA A 153 -4.02 -11.53 5.24
CA ALA A 153 -3.87 -10.32 6.04
C ALA A 153 -2.42 -9.79 6.04
N ARG A 154 -1.44 -10.63 5.69
CA ARG A 154 -0.02 -10.28 5.59
C ARG A 154 0.39 -9.83 4.20
N SER A 155 -0.45 -10.01 3.17
CA SER A 155 -0.16 -9.52 1.83
C SER A 155 -0.12 -7.99 1.82
N THR A 156 0.79 -7.40 1.05
CA THR A 156 0.90 -5.94 0.87
C THR A 156 -0.45 -5.31 0.50
N VAL A 157 -1.22 -5.98 -0.37
CA VAL A 157 -2.55 -5.53 -0.79
C VAL A 157 -3.53 -5.50 0.40
N GLY A 158 -3.50 -6.53 1.27
CA GLY A 158 -4.35 -6.58 2.46
C GLY A 158 -4.00 -5.49 3.47
N GLN A 159 -2.72 -5.21 3.67
CA GLN A 159 -2.26 -4.14 4.55
C GLN A 159 -2.70 -2.76 4.04
N VAL A 160 -2.54 -2.49 2.74
CA VAL A 160 -2.98 -1.24 2.11
C VAL A 160 -4.50 -1.07 2.21
N ALA A 161 -5.28 -2.11 1.89
CA ALA A 161 -6.73 -2.09 1.98
C ALA A 161 -7.21 -1.80 3.42
N LYS A 162 -6.61 -2.47 4.41
CA LYS A 162 -6.92 -2.27 5.83
C LYS A 162 -6.55 -0.85 6.30
N LYS A 163 -5.36 -0.37 5.95
CA LYS A 163 -4.86 0.96 6.36
C LYS A 163 -5.69 2.09 5.75
N ALA A 164 -6.10 1.95 4.49
CA ALA A 164 -6.94 2.94 3.79
C ALA A 164 -8.44 2.81 4.08
N GLY A 165 -8.89 1.74 4.74
CA GLY A 165 -10.32 1.46 4.95
C GLY A 165 -11.08 1.23 3.64
N THR A 166 -10.50 0.48 2.68
CA THR A 166 -11.04 0.33 1.32
C THR A 166 -11.01 -1.13 0.84
N SER A 167 -11.55 -1.35 -0.36
CA SER A 167 -11.58 -2.68 -0.97
C SER A 167 -10.19 -3.13 -1.47
N MET A 168 -9.97 -4.45 -1.49
CA MET A 168 -8.76 -5.07 -2.07
C MET A 168 -8.55 -4.71 -3.54
N HIS A 169 -9.65 -4.46 -4.28
CA HIS A 169 -9.58 -4.07 -5.68
C HIS A 169 -8.93 -2.68 -5.84
N LYS A 170 -9.39 -1.69 -5.10
CA LYS A 170 -8.78 -0.34 -5.09
C LYS A 170 -7.34 -0.36 -4.59
N ALA A 171 -7.03 -1.18 -3.57
CA ALA A 171 -5.66 -1.34 -3.10
C ALA A 171 -4.74 -1.90 -4.20
N ARG A 172 -5.20 -2.88 -4.99
CA ARG A 172 -4.44 -3.39 -6.16
C ARG A 172 -4.22 -2.31 -7.21
N GLN A 173 -5.22 -1.50 -7.50
CA GLN A 173 -5.10 -0.37 -8.45
C GLN A 173 -4.05 0.64 -7.98
N ALA A 174 -4.08 1.06 -6.72
CA ALA A 174 -3.10 1.99 -6.16
C ALA A 174 -1.67 1.43 -6.21
N ILE A 175 -1.49 0.16 -5.85
CA ILE A 175 -0.18 -0.50 -5.92
C ILE A 175 0.31 -0.60 -7.38
N ALA A 176 -0.58 -0.85 -8.34
CA ALA A 176 -0.21 -0.91 -9.76
C ALA A 176 0.25 0.46 -10.27
N VAL A 177 -0.47 1.55 -9.94
CA VAL A 177 -0.06 2.92 -10.29
C VAL A 177 1.28 3.27 -9.64
N GLN A 178 1.46 2.93 -8.35
CA GLN A 178 2.72 3.18 -7.65
C GLN A 178 3.90 2.44 -8.31
N LYS A 179 3.70 1.18 -8.70
CA LYS A 179 4.73 0.40 -9.41
C LYS A 179 5.07 1.00 -10.78
N ALA A 180 4.08 1.47 -11.52
CA ALA A 180 4.29 2.11 -12.81
C ALA A 180 5.08 3.43 -12.68
N ILE A 181 4.82 4.21 -11.62
CA ILE A 181 5.60 5.41 -11.30
C ILE A 181 7.04 5.02 -10.94
N ASP A 182 7.23 4.01 -10.10
CA ASP A 182 8.57 3.53 -9.69
C ASP A 182 9.38 2.96 -10.86
N ALA A 183 8.72 2.34 -11.83
CA ALA A 183 9.34 1.82 -13.05
C ALA A 183 9.64 2.91 -14.09
N GLY A 184 9.21 4.16 -13.86
CA GLY A 184 9.34 5.25 -14.82
C GLY A 184 8.35 5.18 -16.01
N GLU A 185 7.38 4.27 -15.96
CA GLU A 185 6.33 4.14 -16.98
C GLU A 185 5.29 5.26 -16.89
N MET A 186 5.18 5.88 -15.69
CA MET A 186 4.30 7.02 -15.43
C MET A 186 5.05 8.17 -14.76
N PRO A 187 4.73 9.43 -15.09
CA PRO A 187 5.30 10.59 -14.41
C PRO A 187 4.94 10.62 -12.93
N ALA A 188 5.86 11.06 -12.08
CA ALA A 188 5.63 11.19 -10.62
C ALA A 188 4.51 12.22 -10.30
N GLU A 189 4.25 13.18 -11.20
CA GLU A 189 3.18 14.17 -11.10
C GLU A 189 1.79 13.52 -11.01
N VAL A 190 1.60 12.38 -11.67
CA VAL A 190 0.33 11.63 -11.61
C VAL A 190 -0.01 11.23 -10.18
N GLY A 191 0.99 10.81 -9.39
CA GLY A 191 0.81 10.53 -7.98
C GLY A 191 0.36 11.76 -7.18
N LYS A 192 0.96 12.92 -7.44
CA LYS A 192 0.59 14.19 -6.80
C LYS A 192 -0.85 14.62 -7.19
N GLU A 193 -1.24 14.44 -8.46
CA GLU A 193 -2.58 14.75 -8.93
C GLU A 193 -3.66 13.84 -8.32
N ILE A 194 -3.35 12.54 -8.08
CA ILE A 194 -4.26 11.63 -7.38
C ILE A 194 -4.40 12.07 -5.91
N VAL A 195 -3.30 12.41 -5.24
CA VAL A 195 -3.32 12.87 -3.85
C VAL A 195 -4.04 14.20 -3.70
N ALA A 196 -3.91 15.10 -4.67
CA ALA A 196 -4.66 16.36 -4.75
C ALA A 196 -6.14 16.17 -5.16
N GLY A 197 -6.57 14.94 -5.47
CA GLY A 197 -7.94 14.66 -5.89
C GLY A 197 -8.28 15.08 -7.33
N LYS A 198 -7.30 15.53 -8.12
CA LYS A 198 -7.49 15.97 -9.50
C LYS A 198 -7.69 14.81 -10.48
N LYS A 199 -7.13 13.63 -10.17
CA LYS A 199 -7.26 12.40 -10.98
C LYS A 199 -7.73 11.23 -10.11
N LYS A 200 -8.49 10.31 -10.73
CA LYS A 200 -8.93 9.06 -10.09
C LYS A 200 -8.04 7.90 -10.50
N LEU A 201 -7.82 6.93 -9.62
CA LEU A 201 -7.01 5.74 -9.88
C LEU A 201 -7.46 4.97 -11.13
N LYS A 202 -8.77 4.88 -11.37
CA LYS A 202 -9.35 4.17 -12.52
C LYS A 202 -9.05 4.84 -13.87
N ASP A 203 -8.81 6.15 -13.88
CA ASP A 203 -8.60 6.92 -15.11
C ASP A 203 -7.12 6.91 -15.54
N VAL A 204 -6.23 6.60 -14.60
CA VAL A 204 -4.78 6.53 -14.80
C VAL A 204 -4.32 5.16 -15.28
N LEU A 205 -4.97 4.09 -14.84
CA LEU A 205 -4.64 2.74 -15.28
C LEU A 205 -5.14 2.53 -16.72
N PRO A 206 -4.30 1.95 -17.60
CA PRO A 206 -4.78 1.52 -18.90
C PRO A 206 -5.99 0.64 -18.67
N LYS A 207 -7.10 0.95 -19.34
CA LYS A 207 -8.30 0.10 -19.32
C LYS A 207 -7.82 -1.28 -19.75
N GLN A 208 -7.65 -2.20 -18.79
CA GLN A 208 -7.54 -3.60 -19.15
C GLN A 208 -8.76 -3.86 -20.01
N GLN A 209 -8.53 -4.01 -21.32
CA GLN A 209 -9.54 -4.61 -22.16
C GLN A 209 -9.90 -5.87 -21.40
N LYS A 210 -11.11 -5.88 -20.85
CA LYS A 210 -11.71 -7.13 -20.40
C LYS A 210 -11.68 -7.96 -21.68
N GLN A 211 -10.66 -8.79 -21.82
CA GLN A 211 -10.82 -9.96 -22.65
C GLN A 211 -12.10 -10.56 -22.08
N LYS A 212 -13.20 -10.33 -22.79
CA LYS A 212 -14.41 -11.11 -22.60
C LYS A 212 -13.84 -12.51 -22.66
N LYS A 213 -13.75 -13.19 -21.49
CA LYS A 213 -13.64 -14.63 -21.50
C LYS A 213 -14.79 -15.01 -22.41
N GLN A 214 -14.46 -15.32 -23.66
CA GLN A 214 -15.42 -15.91 -24.55
C GLN A 214 -15.90 -17.08 -23.74
N LYS A 215 -17.19 -17.05 -23.36
CA LYS A 215 -17.82 -18.29 -22.93
C LYS A 215 -17.45 -19.27 -24.00
N PRO A 216 -16.86 -20.42 -23.67
CA PRO A 216 -16.64 -21.44 -24.69
C PRO A 216 -17.96 -21.53 -25.44
N LYS A 217 -17.92 -21.30 -26.75
CA LYS A 217 -19.09 -21.57 -27.59
C LYS A 217 -19.46 -23.00 -27.26
N PRO A 218 -20.73 -23.34 -27.05
CA PRO A 218 -21.14 -24.72 -26.99
C PRO A 218 -20.58 -25.36 -28.29
N CYS A 219 -19.74 -26.36 -28.12
CA CYS A 219 -19.26 -27.13 -29.28
C CYS A 219 -20.50 -27.80 -29.87
N GLU A 220 -20.85 -27.42 -31.09
CA GLU A 220 -21.97 -28.06 -31.85
C GLU A 220 -21.67 -29.54 -32.21
N ASP A 221 -20.47 -30.06 -31.83
CA ASP A 221 -19.98 -31.39 -32.17
C ASP A 221 -20.00 -32.39 -30.98
N ASP A 222 -20.91 -32.26 -30.02
CA ASP A 222 -20.94 -33.06 -28.79
C ASP A 222 -21.67 -34.43 -28.95
N CYS A 223 -21.80 -34.94 -30.18
CA CYS A 223 -22.53 -36.19 -30.44
C CYS A 223 -21.75 -37.48 -30.22
N ASP A 224 -20.40 -37.47 -30.03
CA ASP A 224 -19.59 -38.70 -30.03
C ASP A 224 -18.65 -38.90 -28.83
N ARG A 225 -18.93 -38.25 -27.69
CA ARG A 225 -18.14 -38.54 -26.49
C ARG A 225 -18.57 -39.84 -25.84
N THR A 226 -17.62 -40.77 -25.68
CA THR A 226 -17.86 -42.01 -24.97
C THR A 226 -18.03 -41.76 -23.47
N GLN A 227 -18.79 -42.61 -22.78
CA GLN A 227 -18.98 -42.53 -21.31
C GLN A 227 -17.64 -42.51 -20.55
N GLU A 228 -16.62 -43.21 -21.03
CA GLU A 228 -15.28 -43.25 -20.46
C GLU A 228 -14.59 -41.87 -20.51
N GLN A 229 -14.71 -41.15 -21.62
CA GLN A 229 -14.13 -39.79 -21.73
C GLN A 229 -14.79 -38.80 -20.80
N MET A 230 -16.11 -38.87 -20.59
CA MET A 230 -16.82 -38.05 -19.60
C MET A 230 -16.41 -38.36 -18.17
N VAL A 231 -16.17 -39.62 -17.83
CA VAL A 231 -15.70 -40.03 -16.49
C VAL A 231 -14.27 -39.55 -16.24
N ASP A 232 -13.40 -39.56 -17.21
CA ASP A 232 -12.04 -39.06 -17.08
C ASP A 232 -11.98 -37.52 -16.97
N GLU A 233 -12.85 -36.79 -17.68
CA GLU A 233 -13.02 -35.34 -17.49
C GLU A 233 -13.52 -35.01 -16.07
N LEU A 234 -14.47 -35.77 -15.55
CA LEU A 234 -14.93 -35.62 -14.16
C LEU A 234 -13.83 -35.91 -13.13
N ARG A 235 -12.98 -36.93 -13.36
CA ARG A 235 -11.82 -37.22 -12.52
C ARG A 235 -10.80 -36.08 -12.52
N LEU A 236 -10.51 -35.50 -13.70
CA LEU A 236 -9.64 -34.35 -13.84
C LEU A 236 -10.20 -33.12 -13.10
N LEU A 237 -11.49 -32.82 -13.25
CA LEU A 237 -12.18 -31.73 -12.57
C LEU A 237 -12.13 -31.86 -11.04
N ILE A 238 -12.34 -33.08 -10.51
CA ILE A 238 -12.24 -33.38 -9.07
C ILE A 238 -10.79 -33.22 -8.59
N THR A 239 -9.82 -33.60 -9.40
CA THR A 239 -8.40 -33.50 -9.09
C THR A 239 -7.99 -32.04 -9.04
N ASP A 240 -8.35 -31.24 -10.06
CA ASP A 240 -8.08 -29.81 -10.12
C ASP A 240 -8.74 -29.04 -8.96
N TYR A 241 -9.95 -29.43 -8.56
CA TYR A 241 -10.61 -28.87 -7.38
C TYR A 241 -9.82 -29.10 -6.10
N ARG A 242 -9.24 -30.30 -5.92
CA ARG A 242 -8.41 -30.60 -4.74
C ARG A 242 -7.14 -29.74 -4.66
N TYR A 243 -6.55 -29.41 -5.81
CA TYR A 243 -5.28 -28.66 -5.88
C TYR A 243 -5.44 -27.14 -6.05
N CYS A 244 -6.50 -26.66 -6.70
CA CYS A 244 -6.61 -25.27 -7.14
C CYS A 244 -7.61 -24.40 -6.39
N LYS A 245 -8.31 -24.89 -5.35
CA LYS A 245 -9.30 -24.12 -4.54
C LYS A 245 -10.32 -23.36 -5.39
N TYR A 246 -10.99 -24.01 -6.31
CA TYR A 246 -12.13 -23.43 -7.01
C TYR A 246 -13.31 -23.15 -6.07
N ASP A 247 -14.13 -22.13 -6.42
CA ASP A 247 -15.39 -21.85 -5.71
C ASP A 247 -16.32 -23.08 -5.84
N THR A 248 -16.76 -23.60 -4.70
CA THR A 248 -17.61 -24.79 -4.60
C THR A 248 -18.87 -24.69 -5.48
N ARG A 249 -19.38 -23.47 -5.71
CA ARG A 249 -20.57 -23.23 -6.55
C ARG A 249 -20.30 -23.48 -8.03
N VAL A 250 -19.09 -23.21 -8.49
CA VAL A 250 -18.70 -23.45 -9.90
C VAL A 250 -18.57 -24.96 -10.12
N LEU A 251 -17.92 -25.67 -9.19
CA LEU A 251 -17.79 -27.12 -9.26
C LEU A 251 -19.16 -27.82 -9.26
N ILE A 252 -20.10 -27.42 -8.40
CA ILE A 252 -21.45 -27.99 -8.36
C ILE A 252 -22.15 -27.83 -9.71
N LYS A 253 -22.13 -26.65 -10.32
CA LYS A 253 -22.75 -26.41 -11.62
C LYS A 253 -22.15 -27.27 -12.75
N GLU A 254 -20.83 -27.45 -12.74
CA GLU A 254 -20.18 -28.29 -13.74
C GLU A 254 -20.46 -29.77 -13.51
N LEU A 255 -20.49 -30.22 -12.27
CA LEU A 255 -20.91 -31.60 -11.95
C LEU A 255 -22.37 -31.86 -12.31
N GLU A 256 -23.28 -30.93 -12.03
CA GLU A 256 -24.70 -31.02 -12.43
C GLU A 256 -24.85 -31.13 -13.97
N TYR A 257 -24.07 -30.34 -14.73
CA TYR A 257 -24.06 -30.41 -16.19
C TYR A 257 -23.60 -31.79 -16.69
N HIS A 258 -22.49 -32.33 -16.19
CA HIS A 258 -21.97 -33.62 -16.59
C HIS A 258 -22.90 -34.79 -16.20
N VAL A 259 -23.54 -34.70 -15.02
CA VAL A 259 -24.55 -35.70 -14.59
C VAL A 259 -25.80 -35.66 -15.46
N SER A 260 -26.26 -34.47 -15.91
CA SER A 260 -27.40 -34.39 -16.82
C SER A 260 -27.08 -35.01 -18.17
N LYS A 261 -25.88 -34.78 -18.70
CA LYS A 261 -25.43 -35.38 -19.96
C LYS A 261 -25.30 -36.91 -19.91
N LEU A 262 -24.82 -37.45 -18.78
CA LEU A 262 -24.77 -38.90 -18.56
C LEU A 262 -26.18 -39.55 -18.45
N LYS A 263 -27.19 -38.79 -18.01
CA LYS A 263 -28.58 -39.30 -17.97
C LYS A 263 -29.25 -39.25 -19.34
N GLU A 264 -28.84 -38.35 -20.23
CA GLU A 264 -29.33 -38.25 -21.61
C GLU A 264 -28.73 -39.34 -22.54
N SER A 265 -27.58 -39.93 -22.12
CA SER A 265 -26.87 -40.97 -22.93
C SER A 265 -27.30 -42.41 -22.56
N ASN A 266 -28.19 -42.60 -21.58
CA ASN A 266 -28.83 -43.88 -21.23
C ASN A 266 -30.29 -43.88 -21.68
#